data_9081c6799549d813a23f87b32484c963
#
_entry.id   9081c6799549d813a23f87b32484c963
#
_cell.length_a   1.000
_cell.length_b   1.000
_cell.length_c   1.000
_cell.angle_alpha   90.00
_cell.angle_beta   90.00
_cell.angle_gamma   90.00
#
_symmetry.space_group_name_H-M   'P 1'
#
loop_
_entity.id
_entity.type
_entity.pdbx_description
1 polymer ?
#
loop_
_entity_poly.entity_id
_entity_poly.type
_entity_poly.pdbx_seq_one_letter_code
_entity_poly.pdbx_strand_id
1 'polypeptide(L)'
;MMRNPIRNERGIALILVLLTVSVIVVLTLQLNVSSRAQVHEAANLSDGIRVLYIAKSGVFAGMGLLSEDRGDSDTLNEAWSRTEGLREQSKDYFDGGHLELVIEDESGKININKLVQGNEFNAGVKGVLTRLPELSDAGFG
;
A
#
# COMPACT_ATOMS: atom_id res chain seq x y z
N MET A 1 85.04 -2.65 -5.56
CA MET A 1 84.19 -2.37 -4.39
C MET A 1 82.84 -1.98 -4.94
N MET A 2 81.91 -2.97 -5.15
CA MET A 2 80.57 -2.74 -5.71
C MET A 2 79.65 -2.17 -4.59
N ARG A 3 79.21 -0.93 -4.76
CA ARG A 3 78.15 -0.34 -3.90
C ARG A 3 76.86 -1.07 -4.22
N ASN A 4 76.38 -1.87 -3.27
CA ASN A 4 75.04 -2.41 -3.34
C ASN A 4 74.03 -1.25 -3.48
N PRO A 5 73.11 -1.30 -4.48
CA PRO A 5 72.02 -0.35 -4.53
C PRO A 5 71.16 -0.56 -3.28
N ILE A 6 71.05 0.47 -2.45
CA ILE A 6 70.23 0.49 -1.24
C ILE A 6 68.83 0.11 -1.68
N ARG A 7 68.42 -1.13 -1.49
CA ARG A 7 67.03 -1.53 -1.62
C ARG A 7 66.20 -0.62 -0.73
N ASN A 8 65.39 0.22 -1.35
CA ASN A 8 64.63 1.26 -0.63
C ASN A 8 63.43 0.57 0.05
N GLU A 9 63.72 -0.28 1.06
CA GLU A 9 62.74 -1.06 1.83
C GLU A 9 61.76 -0.16 2.57
N ARG A 10 62.19 1.04 2.90
CA ARG A 10 61.34 2.06 3.53
C ARG A 10 60.26 2.59 2.59
N GLY A 11 60.54 2.71 1.30
CA GLY A 11 59.56 3.11 0.29
C GLY A 11 58.48 2.04 0.05
N ILE A 12 58.90 0.76 0.01
CA ILE A 12 57.98 -0.38 -0.12
C ILE A 12 57.06 -0.47 1.12
N ALA A 13 57.60 -0.31 2.35
CA ALA A 13 56.82 -0.33 3.56
C ALA A 13 55.75 0.80 3.57
N LEU A 14 56.12 2.00 3.11
CA LEU A 14 55.20 3.13 3.02
C LEU A 14 54.04 2.85 2.05
N ILE A 15 54.35 2.27 0.87
CA ILE A 15 53.32 1.92 -0.13
C ILE A 15 52.35 0.85 0.43
N LEU A 16 52.89 -0.15 1.15
CA LEU A 16 52.07 -1.19 1.78
C LEU A 16 51.11 -0.61 2.85
N VAL A 17 51.64 0.31 3.69
CA VAL A 17 50.80 0.98 4.66
C VAL A 17 49.73 1.84 4.03
N LEU A 18 50.08 2.61 3.00
CA LEU A 18 49.06 3.41 2.27
C LEU A 18 48.02 2.54 1.61
N LEU A 19 48.42 1.39 1.02
CA LEU A 19 47.50 0.45 0.42
C LEU A 19 46.54 -0.13 1.48
N THR A 20 47.05 -0.60 2.62
CA THR A 20 46.20 -1.18 3.65
C THR A 20 45.24 -0.15 4.25
N VAL A 21 45.70 1.07 4.51
CA VAL A 21 44.84 2.17 4.98
C VAL A 21 43.76 2.50 3.96
N SER A 22 44.12 2.59 2.67
CA SER A 22 43.16 2.85 1.60
C SER A 22 42.06 1.76 1.53
N VAL A 23 42.42 0.48 1.64
CA VAL A 23 41.47 -0.63 1.67
C VAL A 23 40.55 -0.53 2.88
N ILE A 24 41.11 -0.26 4.07
CA ILE A 24 40.29 -0.13 5.29
C ILE A 24 39.30 1.04 5.17
N VAL A 25 39.73 2.18 4.62
CA VAL A 25 38.85 3.35 4.42
C VAL A 25 37.71 2.99 3.47
N VAL A 26 38.01 2.36 2.33
CA VAL A 26 36.99 1.96 1.34
C VAL A 26 35.99 0.99 1.98
N LEU A 27 36.45 -0.03 2.68
CA LEU A 27 35.58 -1.01 3.36
C LEU A 27 34.69 -0.33 4.41
N THR A 28 35.26 0.59 5.20
CA THR A 28 34.51 1.32 6.22
C THR A 28 33.42 2.19 5.60
N LEU A 29 33.70 2.88 4.51
CA LEU A 29 32.72 3.68 3.78
C LEU A 29 31.62 2.79 3.19
N GLN A 30 31.99 1.66 2.59
CA GLN A 30 31.02 0.73 2.01
C GLN A 30 30.10 0.13 3.08
N LEU A 31 30.64 -0.26 4.23
CA LEU A 31 29.83 -0.75 5.36
C LEU A 31 28.86 0.32 5.88
N ASN A 32 29.32 1.57 5.98
CA ASN A 32 28.47 2.67 6.42
C ASN A 32 27.28 2.91 5.47
N VAL A 33 27.55 2.93 4.15
CA VAL A 33 26.48 3.08 3.15
C VAL A 33 25.51 1.91 3.19
N SER A 34 26.02 0.68 3.27
CA SER A 34 25.19 -0.54 3.34
C SER A 34 24.33 -0.56 4.61
N SER A 35 24.90 -0.20 5.75
CA SER A 35 24.17 -0.14 7.02
C SER A 35 23.02 0.87 6.97
N ARG A 36 23.24 2.06 6.42
CA ARG A 36 22.17 3.07 6.26
C ARG A 36 21.06 2.58 5.34
N ALA A 37 21.40 1.93 4.23
CA ALA A 37 20.40 1.36 3.31
C ALA A 37 19.53 0.31 4.02
N GLN A 38 20.13 -0.58 4.81
CA GLN A 38 19.41 -1.61 5.56
C GLN A 38 18.47 -1.01 6.63
N VAL A 39 18.87 0.08 7.29
CA VAL A 39 18.01 0.77 8.27
C VAL A 39 16.77 1.37 7.56
N HIS A 40 16.97 2.00 6.41
CA HIS A 40 15.83 2.52 5.63
C HIS A 40 14.91 1.41 5.12
N GLU A 41 15.47 0.31 4.66
CA GLU A 41 14.69 -0.85 4.21
C GLU A 41 13.87 -1.46 5.36
N ALA A 42 14.49 -1.63 6.53
CA ALA A 42 13.79 -2.11 7.73
C ALA A 42 12.67 -1.17 8.19
N ALA A 43 12.90 0.15 8.13
CA ALA A 43 11.88 1.14 8.43
C ALA A 43 10.69 1.04 7.44
N ASN A 44 10.96 0.99 6.14
CA ASN A 44 9.92 0.85 5.12
C ASN A 44 9.12 -0.45 5.28
N LEU A 45 9.78 -1.55 5.63
CA LEU A 45 9.11 -2.82 5.91
C LEU A 45 8.20 -2.72 7.13
N SER A 46 8.70 -2.11 8.22
CA SER A 46 7.92 -1.86 9.44
C SER A 46 6.67 -1.04 9.15
N ASP A 47 6.82 0.06 8.39
CA ASP A 47 5.71 0.92 8.00
C ASP A 47 4.71 0.18 7.10
N GLY A 48 5.19 -0.63 6.16
CA GLY A 48 4.35 -1.47 5.30
C GLY A 48 3.50 -2.47 6.11
N ILE A 49 4.09 -3.11 7.11
CA ILE A 49 3.39 -4.03 8.02
C ILE A 49 2.34 -3.25 8.83
N ARG A 50 2.70 -2.09 9.37
CA ARG A 50 1.79 -1.23 10.12
C ARG A 50 0.55 -0.86 9.29
N VAL A 51 0.75 -0.35 8.07
CA VAL A 51 -0.33 0.01 7.15
C VAL A 51 -1.22 -1.20 6.83
N LEU A 52 -0.64 -2.37 6.63
CA LEU A 52 -1.40 -3.61 6.39
C LEU A 52 -2.32 -3.94 7.59
N TYR A 53 -1.82 -3.80 8.82
CA TYR A 53 -2.64 -4.06 10.01
C TYR A 53 -3.73 -3.00 10.21
N ILE A 54 -3.44 -1.73 9.92
CA ILE A 54 -4.47 -0.67 9.93
C ILE A 54 -5.57 -1.00 8.91
N ALA A 55 -5.21 -1.37 7.68
CA ALA A 55 -6.17 -1.74 6.66
C ALA A 55 -7.02 -2.96 7.05
N LYS A 56 -6.40 -3.99 7.65
CA LYS A 56 -7.13 -5.16 8.17
C LYS A 56 -8.09 -4.78 9.29
N SER A 57 -7.67 -3.91 10.22
CA SER A 57 -8.56 -3.45 11.29
C SER A 57 -9.75 -2.68 10.74
N GLY A 58 -9.60 -1.96 9.63
CA GLY A 58 -10.70 -1.31 8.91
C GLY A 58 -11.72 -2.30 8.37
N VAL A 59 -11.26 -3.40 7.77
CA VAL A 59 -12.17 -4.46 7.31
C VAL A 59 -12.95 -5.06 8.48
N PHE A 60 -12.27 -5.37 9.59
CA PHE A 60 -12.95 -5.90 10.78
C PHE A 60 -13.92 -4.90 11.41
N ALA A 61 -13.57 -3.61 11.42
CA ALA A 61 -14.47 -2.56 11.89
C ALA A 61 -15.74 -2.48 11.00
N GLY A 62 -15.56 -2.54 9.67
CA GLY A 62 -16.68 -2.58 8.73
C GLY A 62 -17.56 -3.80 8.92
N MET A 63 -16.94 -4.98 9.08
CA MET A 63 -17.71 -6.21 9.39
C MET A 63 -18.46 -6.09 10.72
N GLY A 64 -17.86 -5.47 11.73
CA GLY A 64 -18.53 -5.18 13.00
C GLY A 64 -19.76 -4.30 12.82
N LEU A 65 -19.63 -3.18 12.10
CA LEU A 65 -20.75 -2.26 11.83
C LEU A 65 -21.88 -2.98 11.09
N LEU A 66 -21.56 -3.79 10.08
CA LEU A 66 -22.58 -4.55 9.34
C LEU A 66 -23.21 -5.67 10.16
N SER A 67 -22.49 -6.26 11.12
CA SER A 67 -23.02 -7.31 11.98
C SER A 67 -23.97 -6.80 13.08
N GLU A 68 -23.83 -5.54 13.46
CA GLU A 68 -24.72 -4.87 14.40
C GLU A 68 -26.05 -4.43 13.77
N ASP A 69 -26.03 -4.28 12.45
CA ASP A 69 -27.23 -3.99 11.71
C ASP A 69 -28.16 -5.22 11.68
N ARG A 70 -29.36 -5.05 12.26
CA ARG A 70 -30.40 -6.07 12.36
C ARG A 70 -31.70 -5.61 11.69
N GLY A 71 -31.61 -4.58 10.86
CA GLY A 71 -32.75 -4.05 10.10
C GLY A 71 -33.26 -5.06 9.08
N ASP A 72 -34.56 -5.02 8.77
CA ASP A 72 -35.14 -5.78 7.67
C ASP A 72 -34.90 -5.09 6.31
N SER A 73 -34.34 -3.89 6.30
CA SER A 73 -34.06 -3.09 5.10
C SER A 73 -32.85 -2.20 5.32
N ASP A 74 -31.93 -2.20 4.36
CA ASP A 74 -30.72 -1.39 4.35
C ASP A 74 -31.03 0.03 3.86
N THR A 75 -30.63 1.04 4.62
CA THR A 75 -30.83 2.45 4.26
C THR A 75 -29.57 3.28 4.47
N LEU A 76 -29.41 4.35 3.70
CA LEU A 76 -28.27 5.27 3.83
C LEU A 76 -28.31 6.11 5.13
N ASN A 77 -29.29 5.91 6.01
CA ASN A 77 -29.37 6.58 7.30
C ASN A 77 -28.82 5.76 8.46
N GLU A 78 -28.34 4.57 8.19
CA GLU A 78 -27.83 3.62 9.18
C GLU A 78 -26.35 3.86 9.53
N ALA A 79 -25.89 3.20 10.61
CA ALA A 79 -24.53 3.41 11.14
C ALA A 79 -23.44 3.04 10.14
N TRP A 80 -23.67 2.01 9.33
CA TRP A 80 -22.71 1.53 8.33
C TRP A 80 -22.44 2.55 7.21
N SER A 81 -23.40 3.44 6.89
CA SER A 81 -23.24 4.48 5.88
C SER A 81 -22.51 5.72 6.38
N ARG A 82 -22.41 5.91 7.71
CA ARG A 82 -21.85 7.09 8.37
C ARG A 82 -20.50 6.81 8.99
N THR A 83 -19.50 6.62 8.13
CA THR A 83 -18.15 6.23 8.56
C THR A 83 -17.17 7.40 8.71
N GLU A 84 -17.60 8.65 8.44
CA GLU A 84 -16.72 9.83 8.45
C GLU A 84 -16.04 10.07 9.81
N GLY A 85 -16.75 9.78 10.91
CA GLY A 85 -16.22 9.92 12.26
C GLY A 85 -15.07 8.95 12.60
N LEU A 86 -15.01 7.82 11.92
CA LEU A 86 -13.97 6.79 12.16
C LEU A 86 -12.56 7.30 11.85
N ARG A 87 -12.42 8.21 10.89
CA ARG A 87 -11.14 8.80 10.54
C ARG A 87 -10.51 9.54 11.73
N GLU A 88 -11.28 10.39 12.40
CA GLU A 88 -10.78 11.15 13.55
C GLU A 88 -10.55 10.25 14.78
N GLN A 89 -11.49 9.37 15.08
CA GLN A 89 -11.37 8.44 16.19
C GLN A 89 -10.19 7.47 16.01
N SER A 90 -9.90 7.05 14.79
CA SER A 90 -8.82 6.09 14.52
C SER A 90 -7.43 6.68 14.75
N LYS A 91 -7.26 7.99 14.71
CA LYS A 91 -5.96 8.65 15.00
C LYS A 91 -5.50 8.40 16.43
N ASP A 92 -6.41 8.24 17.37
CA ASP A 92 -6.10 7.97 18.77
C ASP A 92 -5.58 6.53 18.99
N TYR A 93 -5.90 5.62 18.07
CA TYR A 93 -5.49 4.21 18.15
C TYR A 93 -4.25 3.89 17.34
N PHE A 94 -3.97 4.67 16.27
CA PHE A 94 -2.86 4.41 15.37
C PHE A 94 -1.83 5.55 15.45
N ASP A 95 -0.68 5.26 16.04
CA ASP A 95 0.43 6.20 16.07
C ASP A 95 0.94 6.51 14.65
N GLY A 96 0.68 7.73 14.17
CA GLY A 96 1.08 8.21 12.85
C GLY A 96 0.27 7.67 11.68
N GLY A 97 -0.94 7.13 11.93
CA GLY A 97 -1.85 6.66 10.87
C GLY A 97 -3.31 6.98 11.19
N HIS A 98 -4.17 6.75 10.23
CA HIS A 98 -5.62 6.81 10.40
C HIS A 98 -6.30 5.80 9.49
N LEU A 99 -7.54 5.49 9.81
CA LEU A 99 -8.39 4.61 9.04
C LEU A 99 -9.46 5.44 8.32
N GLU A 100 -9.60 5.23 7.04
CA GLU A 100 -10.74 5.70 6.26
C GLU A 100 -11.50 4.49 5.74
N LEU A 101 -12.78 4.41 6.08
CA LEU A 101 -13.66 3.30 5.73
C LEU A 101 -14.84 3.83 4.93
N VAL A 102 -15.06 3.24 3.77
CA VAL A 102 -16.24 3.49 2.95
C VAL A 102 -16.93 2.16 2.73
N ILE A 103 -18.20 2.09 3.09
CA ILE A 103 -19.06 0.92 2.86
C ILE A 103 -20.10 1.34 1.82
N GLU A 104 -20.23 0.56 0.76
CA GLU A 104 -21.15 0.83 -0.34
C GLU A 104 -22.04 -0.40 -0.56
N ASP A 105 -23.35 -0.18 -0.62
CA ASP A 105 -24.30 -1.23 -0.93
C ASP A 105 -24.29 -1.55 -2.44
N GLU A 106 -23.92 -2.77 -2.77
CA GLU A 106 -23.88 -3.26 -4.15
C GLU A 106 -25.25 -3.74 -4.62
N SER A 107 -26.22 -3.97 -3.73
CA SER A 107 -27.55 -4.47 -4.10
C SER A 107 -28.38 -3.42 -4.86
N GLY A 108 -28.07 -2.13 -4.64
CA GLY A 108 -28.66 -1.01 -5.38
C GLY A 108 -28.09 -0.84 -6.80
N LYS A 109 -27.04 -1.57 -7.17
CA LYS A 109 -26.38 -1.43 -8.48
C LYS A 109 -26.95 -2.41 -9.51
N ILE A 110 -27.02 -1.95 -10.76
CA ILE A 110 -27.48 -2.79 -11.87
C ILE A 110 -26.33 -3.71 -12.30
N ASN A 111 -26.55 -5.01 -12.25
CA ASN A 111 -25.56 -5.98 -12.68
C ASN A 111 -25.50 -6.06 -14.22
N ILE A 112 -24.58 -5.31 -14.81
CA ILE A 112 -24.38 -5.25 -16.27
C ILE A 112 -24.02 -6.62 -16.86
N ASN A 113 -23.37 -7.51 -16.11
CA ASN A 113 -23.02 -8.85 -16.59
C ASN A 113 -24.26 -9.72 -16.85
N LYS A 114 -25.42 -9.36 -16.31
CA LYS A 114 -26.70 -10.03 -16.61
C LYS A 114 -27.42 -9.48 -17.83
N LEU A 115 -26.85 -8.48 -18.51
CA LEU A 115 -27.46 -7.89 -19.71
C LEU A 115 -27.54 -8.88 -20.86
N VAL A 116 -26.53 -9.75 -21.00
CA VAL A 116 -26.51 -10.81 -22.01
C VAL A 116 -26.57 -12.16 -21.32
N GLN A 117 -27.51 -12.99 -21.74
CA GLN A 117 -27.68 -14.34 -21.23
C GLN A 117 -27.67 -15.32 -22.42
N GLY A 118 -26.53 -16.00 -22.61
CA GLY A 118 -26.28 -16.74 -23.84
C GLY A 118 -26.04 -15.79 -25.04
N ASN A 119 -26.85 -15.90 -26.08
CA ASN A 119 -26.77 -15.05 -27.27
C ASN A 119 -27.89 -13.98 -27.34
N GLU A 120 -28.67 -13.83 -26.28
CA GLU A 120 -29.81 -12.92 -26.24
C GLU A 120 -29.70 -11.90 -25.14
N PHE A 121 -30.32 -10.74 -25.32
CA PHE A 121 -30.41 -9.72 -24.28
C PHE A 121 -31.46 -10.10 -23.24
N ASN A 122 -31.11 -9.98 -21.96
CA ASN A 122 -32.05 -10.06 -20.87
C ASN A 122 -33.00 -8.85 -20.91
N ALA A 123 -34.25 -9.07 -21.28
CA ALA A 123 -35.24 -8.02 -21.47
C ALA A 123 -35.48 -7.18 -20.19
N GLY A 124 -35.39 -7.80 -19.00
CA GLY A 124 -35.54 -7.10 -17.73
C GLY A 124 -34.40 -6.11 -17.47
N VAL A 125 -33.16 -6.55 -17.60
CA VAL A 125 -31.97 -5.69 -17.39
C VAL A 125 -31.91 -4.62 -18.49
N LYS A 126 -32.17 -4.96 -19.74
CA LYS A 126 -32.26 -4.00 -20.84
C LYS A 126 -33.33 -2.94 -20.55
N GLY A 127 -34.51 -3.34 -20.08
CA GLY A 127 -35.60 -2.42 -19.74
C GLY A 127 -35.29 -1.47 -18.58
N VAL A 128 -34.50 -1.90 -17.60
CA VAL A 128 -34.01 -1.01 -16.52
C VAL A 128 -33.00 0.00 -17.07
N LEU A 129 -32.02 -0.47 -17.84
CA LEU A 129 -30.96 0.40 -18.39
C LEU A 129 -31.54 1.46 -19.34
N THR A 130 -32.51 1.12 -20.18
CA THR A 130 -33.14 2.08 -21.08
C THR A 130 -34.02 3.14 -20.40
N ARG A 131 -34.37 2.94 -19.12
CA ARG A 131 -35.11 3.92 -18.33
C ARG A 131 -34.21 4.89 -17.58
N LEU A 132 -32.88 4.66 -17.54
CA LEU A 132 -31.95 5.61 -16.93
C LEU A 132 -31.83 6.84 -17.85
N PRO A 133 -32.09 8.07 -17.33
CA PRO A 133 -32.13 9.29 -18.18
C PRO A 133 -30.84 9.52 -18.95
N GLU A 134 -29.69 9.21 -18.30
CA GLU A 134 -28.36 9.42 -18.87
C GLU A 134 -28.02 8.44 -20.02
N LEU A 135 -28.69 7.29 -20.07
CA LEU A 135 -28.49 6.26 -21.10
C LEU A 135 -29.55 6.29 -22.20
N SER A 136 -30.71 6.92 -21.93
CA SER A 136 -31.76 7.07 -22.93
C SER A 136 -31.32 7.92 -24.13
N ASP A 137 -30.47 8.92 -23.89
CA ASP A 137 -29.89 9.80 -24.91
C ASP A 137 -28.72 9.15 -25.68
N ALA A 138 -28.17 8.04 -25.18
CA ALA A 138 -27.03 7.33 -25.76
C ALA A 138 -27.42 6.36 -26.91
N GLY A 139 -28.67 6.31 -27.31
CA GLY A 139 -29.11 5.59 -28.52
C GLY A 139 -29.10 4.07 -28.45
N PHE A 140 -29.33 3.48 -27.27
CA PHE A 140 -29.58 2.04 -27.14
C PHE A 140 -31.03 1.68 -27.50
N GLY A 141 -31.43 2.04 -28.71
CA GLY A 141 -32.69 1.67 -29.28
C GLY A 141 -32.63 0.36 -30.08
#